data_21fc355f0e9ae6e48044266e5d508484
#
_entry.id   21fc355f0e9ae6e48044266e5d508484
#
_cell.length_a   1.000
_cell.length_b   1.000
_cell.length_c   1.000
_cell.angle_alpha   90.00
_cell.angle_beta   90.00
_cell.angle_gamma   90.00
#
_symmetry.space_group_name_H-M   'P 1'
#
loop_
_entity.id
_entity.type
_entity.pdbx_description
1 polymer ?
#
loop_
_entity_poly.entity_id
_entity_poly.type
_entity_poly.pdbx_seq_one_letter_code
_entity_poly.pdbx_strand_id
1 'polypeptide(L)'
;VPIQPLVIGPFGRGLNTYDDPTAVLDDEVVEALNFDPGLEGSLKSRPPFQDLSDPMTLGASGNARLLGMYYDTGGTPYLLASDGLSSTYYYLSGSWNLITNTFAASAMTQYDGKAWLVAPVGETDPGGSWTPTGGFVADADMPKGDVIVSYKFRLWIAPGPGSPTGTRVYYSKVLGQPNFWQTPGFVDIGAGDGESVVALTKYYNTLVVFRTRSI
;
A
#
# COMPACT_ATOMS: atom_id res chain seq x y z
N VAL A 1 54.48 9.78 10.67
CA VAL A 1 54.14 8.81 9.61
C VAL A 1 52.79 9.22 9.04
N PRO A 2 52.70 9.58 7.74
CA PRO A 2 51.42 9.91 7.16
C PRO A 2 50.53 8.64 7.15
N ILE A 3 49.36 8.76 7.72
CA ILE A 3 48.32 7.69 7.65
C ILE A 3 47.85 7.64 6.19
N GLN A 4 48.19 6.57 5.50
CA GLN A 4 47.62 6.33 4.17
C GLN A 4 46.16 5.93 4.35
N PRO A 5 45.22 6.56 3.61
CA PRO A 5 43.84 6.15 3.65
C PRO A 5 43.72 4.72 3.08
N LEU A 6 43.09 3.85 3.83
CA LEU A 6 42.69 2.55 3.31
C LEU A 6 41.58 2.77 2.22
N VAL A 7 41.96 2.52 0.99
CA VAL A 7 40.99 2.55 -0.11
C VAL A 7 40.41 1.14 -0.22
N ILE A 8 39.17 0.99 0.21
CA ILE A 8 38.39 -0.23 -0.05
C ILE A 8 37.87 -0.12 -1.49
N GLY A 9 38.19 -1.09 -2.33
CA GLY A 9 37.93 -1.06 -3.77
C GLY A 9 36.45 -1.06 -4.15
N PRO A 10 36.15 -0.98 -5.43
CA PRO A 10 34.77 -0.91 -5.90
C PRO A 10 34.03 -2.21 -5.57
N PHE A 11 32.84 -2.09 -4.98
CA PHE A 11 31.96 -3.22 -4.68
C PHE A 11 31.15 -3.59 -5.93
N GLY A 12 31.85 -4.03 -6.97
CA GLY A 12 31.27 -4.27 -8.31
C GLY A 12 30.32 -5.45 -8.38
N ARG A 13 30.40 -6.38 -7.43
CA ARG A 13 29.56 -7.59 -7.40
C ARG A 13 28.35 -7.49 -6.47
N GLY A 14 28.26 -6.41 -5.70
CA GLY A 14 27.12 -6.14 -4.84
C GLY A 14 27.10 -6.89 -3.52
N LEU A 15 25.91 -7.16 -2.99
CA LEU A 15 25.69 -7.80 -1.69
C LEU A 15 25.71 -9.33 -1.82
N ASN A 16 26.65 -9.98 -1.16
CA ASN A 16 26.74 -11.44 -1.07
C ASN A 16 26.26 -11.91 0.31
N THR A 17 25.10 -12.56 0.35
CA THR A 17 24.47 -13.10 1.57
C THR A 17 24.52 -14.64 1.62
N TYR A 18 25.17 -15.28 0.65
CA TYR A 18 25.19 -16.73 0.50
C TYR A 18 26.47 -17.38 1.02
N ASP A 19 27.59 -16.70 0.85
CA ASP A 19 28.88 -17.26 1.22
C ASP A 19 29.22 -16.97 2.69
N ASP A 20 30.10 -17.79 3.23
CA ASP A 20 30.70 -17.50 4.54
C ASP A 20 31.40 -16.14 4.49
N PRO A 21 31.23 -15.27 5.50
CA PRO A 21 31.84 -13.95 5.54
C PRO A 21 33.36 -13.95 5.31
N THR A 22 34.03 -15.07 5.56
CA THR A 22 35.48 -15.23 5.32
C THR A 22 35.83 -15.61 3.88
N ALA A 23 34.83 -16.01 3.09
CA ALA A 23 34.98 -16.40 1.67
C ALA A 23 34.53 -15.32 0.70
N VAL A 24 34.01 -14.21 1.20
CA VAL A 24 33.52 -13.09 0.39
C VAL A 24 34.69 -12.40 -0.29
N LEU A 25 34.53 -12.11 -1.59
CA LEU A 25 35.56 -11.44 -2.37
C LEU A 25 35.71 -9.96 -2.00
N ASP A 26 36.87 -9.38 -2.26
CA ASP A 26 37.19 -7.98 -1.91
C ASP A 26 36.28 -6.94 -2.60
N ASP A 27 35.57 -7.32 -3.65
CA ASP A 27 34.62 -6.49 -4.41
C ASP A 27 33.15 -6.78 -4.06
N GLU A 28 32.89 -7.55 -3.02
CA GLU A 28 31.56 -7.87 -2.49
C GLU A 28 31.35 -7.31 -1.09
N VAL A 29 30.09 -7.14 -0.69
CA VAL A 29 29.67 -6.65 0.61
C VAL A 29 28.83 -7.69 1.30
N VAL A 30 29.16 -8.04 2.55
CA VAL A 30 28.38 -8.98 3.36
C VAL A 30 27.13 -8.32 3.94
N GLU A 31 27.25 -7.06 4.32
CA GLU A 31 26.18 -6.28 4.94
C GLU A 31 26.29 -4.80 4.53
N ALA A 32 25.20 -4.24 4.08
CA ALA A 32 25.11 -2.83 3.71
C ALA A 32 23.91 -2.18 4.40
N LEU A 33 24.15 -1.58 5.57
CA LEU A 33 23.15 -0.81 6.30
C LEU A 33 23.20 0.66 5.87
N ASN A 34 22.04 1.20 5.46
CA ASN A 34 21.88 2.59 5.01
C ASN A 34 22.74 2.99 3.79
N PHE A 35 23.11 2.01 2.98
CA PHE A 35 23.81 2.26 1.71
C PHE A 35 23.06 1.58 0.57
N ASP A 36 23.06 2.21 -0.59
CA ASP A 36 22.61 1.61 -1.84
C ASP A 36 23.83 1.37 -2.74
N PRO A 37 24.02 0.14 -3.24
CA PRO A 37 25.04 -0.12 -4.24
C PRO A 37 24.71 0.65 -5.52
N GLY A 38 25.62 1.51 -5.96
CA GLY A 38 25.48 2.21 -7.24
C GLY A 38 25.81 1.30 -8.41
N LEU A 39 25.30 1.65 -9.60
CA LEU A 39 25.55 0.91 -10.86
C LEU A 39 27.04 0.77 -11.23
N GLU A 40 27.91 1.59 -10.65
CA GLU A 40 29.35 1.61 -10.91
C GLU A 40 30.20 1.01 -9.76
N GLY A 41 29.59 0.20 -8.88
CA GLY A 41 30.26 -0.38 -7.73
C GLY A 41 30.58 0.64 -6.61
N SER A 42 29.95 1.81 -6.62
CA SER A 42 30.03 2.78 -5.53
C SER A 42 28.93 2.51 -4.49
N LEU A 43 29.25 2.64 -3.21
CA LEU A 43 28.27 2.69 -2.14
C LEU A 43 27.83 4.14 -1.94
N LYS A 44 26.53 4.41 -2.06
CA LYS A 44 25.95 5.72 -1.74
C LYS A 44 25.17 5.58 -0.44
N SER A 45 25.38 6.51 0.49
CA SER A 45 24.52 6.59 1.66
C SER A 45 23.08 6.87 1.21
N ARG A 46 22.13 6.14 1.76
CA ARG A 46 20.73 6.52 1.61
C ARG A 46 20.53 7.91 2.20
N PRO A 47 19.75 8.77 1.53
CA PRO A 47 19.35 10.03 2.16
C PRO A 47 18.71 9.73 3.52
N PRO A 48 18.93 10.56 4.53
CA PRO A 48 18.27 10.40 5.81
C PRO A 48 16.75 10.38 5.61
N PHE A 49 16.06 9.58 6.42
CA PHE A 49 14.60 9.69 6.50
C PHE A 49 14.27 11.13 6.90
N GLN A 50 13.51 11.81 6.07
CA GLN A 50 13.02 13.13 6.43
C GLN A 50 11.67 12.95 7.12
N ASP A 51 11.57 13.41 8.36
CA ASP A 51 10.30 13.46 9.06
C ASP A 51 9.34 14.38 8.31
N LEU A 52 8.08 13.98 8.24
CA LEU A 52 7.04 14.88 7.80
C LEU A 52 6.95 16.03 8.80
N SER A 53 6.94 17.25 8.31
CA SER A 53 6.99 18.46 9.15
C SER A 53 5.77 18.64 10.08
N ASP A 54 4.70 17.92 9.79
CA ASP A 54 3.45 17.94 10.56
C ASP A 54 3.10 16.51 10.99
N PRO A 55 3.25 16.16 12.28
CA PRO A 55 2.86 14.85 12.76
C PRO A 55 1.33 14.70 12.71
N MET A 56 0.84 13.61 12.15
CA MET A 56 -0.57 13.28 12.17
C MET A 56 -1.03 13.06 13.62
N THR A 57 -2.07 13.79 14.05
CA THR A 57 -2.65 13.61 15.39
C THR A 57 -3.43 12.30 15.42
N LEU A 58 -2.90 11.34 16.17
CA LEU A 58 -3.57 10.07 16.41
C LEU A 58 -4.47 10.17 17.64
N GLY A 59 -5.63 9.53 17.59
CA GLY A 59 -6.43 9.28 18.79
C GLY A 59 -5.65 8.42 19.82
N ALA A 60 -6.08 8.40 21.06
CA ALA A 60 -5.36 7.80 22.19
C ALA A 60 -4.97 6.31 22.02
N SER A 61 -5.57 5.60 21.08
CA SER A 61 -5.29 4.19 20.79
C SER A 61 -5.04 3.94 19.29
N GLY A 62 -4.96 4.97 18.47
CA GLY A 62 -4.82 4.85 17.03
C GLY A 62 -3.42 4.43 16.60
N ASN A 63 -3.39 3.54 15.64
CA ASN A 63 -2.15 3.18 14.92
C ASN A 63 -2.22 3.78 13.52
N ALA A 64 -1.32 4.71 13.22
CA ALA A 64 -1.24 5.25 11.87
C ALA A 64 -1.01 4.13 10.84
N ARG A 65 -1.81 4.14 9.80
CA ARG A 65 -1.65 3.24 8.65
C ARG A 65 -1.40 4.08 7.41
N LEU A 66 -0.25 3.87 6.80
CA LEU A 66 0.02 4.42 5.47
C LEU A 66 -0.79 3.65 4.44
N LEU A 67 -1.60 4.35 3.66
CA LEU A 67 -2.45 3.76 2.62
C LEU A 67 -1.75 3.75 1.27
N GLY A 68 -1.08 4.83 0.89
CA GLY A 68 -0.36 4.94 -0.37
C GLY A 68 -0.32 6.35 -0.93
N MET A 69 0.17 6.46 -2.16
CA MET A 69 0.24 7.71 -2.91
C MET A 69 -0.91 7.77 -3.93
N TYR A 70 -1.56 8.92 -3.99
CA TYR A 70 -2.49 9.28 -5.04
C TYR A 70 -1.89 10.43 -5.87
N TYR A 71 -2.04 10.38 -7.17
CA TYR A 71 -1.66 11.45 -8.09
C TYR A 71 -2.90 12.01 -8.76
N ASP A 72 -3.11 13.31 -8.65
CA ASP A 72 -4.21 13.96 -9.37
C ASP A 72 -3.95 14.02 -10.88
N THR A 73 -4.89 14.56 -11.64
CA THR A 73 -4.77 14.71 -13.09
C THR A 73 -3.65 15.68 -13.51
N GLY A 74 -3.21 16.54 -12.61
CA GLY A 74 -2.07 17.44 -12.79
C GLY A 74 -0.72 16.82 -12.42
N GLY A 75 -0.73 15.58 -11.86
CA GLY A 75 0.48 14.89 -11.39
C GLY A 75 0.91 15.29 -9.98
N THR A 76 0.10 16.06 -9.25
CA THR A 76 0.41 16.40 -7.85
C THR A 76 0.29 15.17 -6.95
N PRO A 77 1.33 14.83 -6.17
CA PRO A 77 1.29 13.69 -5.26
C PRO A 77 0.58 14.05 -3.94
N TYR A 78 -0.25 13.15 -3.47
CA TYR A 78 -0.91 13.19 -2.18
C TYR A 78 -0.60 11.89 -1.43
N LEU A 79 0.01 11.99 -0.26
CA LEU A 79 0.24 10.83 0.60
C LEU A 79 -1.02 10.60 1.44
N LEU A 80 -1.62 9.42 1.37
CA LEU A 80 -2.82 9.08 2.12
C LEU A 80 -2.50 8.18 3.30
N ALA A 81 -3.11 8.48 4.44
CA ALA A 81 -2.97 7.68 5.65
C ALA A 81 -4.28 7.69 6.46
N SER A 82 -4.43 6.72 7.35
CA SER A 82 -5.51 6.69 8.34
C SER A 82 -4.95 6.67 9.76
N ASP A 83 -5.73 7.15 10.72
CA ASP A 83 -5.37 7.14 12.15
C ASP A 83 -5.61 5.78 12.81
N GLY A 84 -6.17 4.82 12.07
CA GLY A 84 -6.49 3.49 12.58
C GLY A 84 -7.70 3.44 13.52
N LEU A 85 -8.42 4.55 13.70
CA LEU A 85 -9.61 4.64 14.54
C LEU A 85 -10.86 5.02 13.74
N SER A 86 -10.91 6.26 13.28
CA SER A 86 -12.12 6.80 12.65
C SER A 86 -11.87 7.75 11.49
N SER A 87 -10.61 8.09 11.20
CA SER A 87 -10.33 9.16 10.26
C SER A 87 -9.30 8.79 9.21
N THR A 88 -9.49 9.33 8.03
CA THR A 88 -8.57 9.20 6.90
C THR A 88 -8.13 10.58 6.43
N TYR A 89 -6.85 10.72 6.14
CA TYR A 89 -6.18 11.99 5.83
C TYR A 89 -5.36 11.90 4.55
N TYR A 90 -5.07 13.07 3.99
CA TYR A 90 -4.01 13.22 3.00
C TYR A 90 -2.98 14.25 3.46
N TYR A 91 -1.73 14.06 3.07
CA TYR A 91 -0.64 15.00 3.30
C TYR A 91 -0.31 15.74 2.02
N LEU A 92 -0.28 17.06 2.11
CA LEU A 92 0.09 17.96 1.02
C LEU A 92 0.76 19.20 1.59
N SER A 93 1.85 19.62 0.95
CA SER A 93 2.53 20.91 1.25
C SER A 93 2.85 21.13 2.74
N GLY A 94 3.24 20.08 3.43
CA GLY A 94 3.67 20.18 4.83
C GLY A 94 2.59 19.94 5.86
N SER A 95 1.35 19.62 5.49
CA SER A 95 0.25 19.44 6.44
C SER A 95 -0.65 18.26 6.13
N TRP A 96 -1.18 17.64 7.19
CA TRP A 96 -2.23 16.65 7.10
C TRP A 96 -3.61 17.32 7.00
N ASN A 97 -4.39 16.89 6.06
CA ASN A 97 -5.73 17.39 5.80
C ASN A 97 -6.72 16.24 5.87
N LEU A 98 -7.87 16.47 6.47
CA LEU A 98 -8.91 15.47 6.65
C LEU A 98 -9.59 15.13 5.30
N ILE A 99 -9.71 13.85 5.01
CA ILE A 99 -10.57 13.33 3.94
C ILE A 99 -11.95 13.01 4.48
N THR A 100 -12.00 12.19 5.54
CA THR A 100 -13.22 11.79 6.23
C THR A 100 -12.93 11.46 7.69
N ASN A 101 -13.90 11.71 8.56
CA ASN A 101 -13.86 11.36 9.98
C ASN A 101 -14.90 10.29 10.35
N THR A 102 -15.41 9.56 9.37
CA THR A 102 -16.44 8.55 9.58
C THR A 102 -15.86 7.13 9.64
N PHE A 103 -14.68 6.92 9.05
CA PHE A 103 -13.94 5.66 9.17
C PHE A 103 -12.44 5.87 8.91
N ALA A 104 -11.62 5.01 9.49
CA ALA A 104 -10.21 4.86 9.15
C ALA A 104 -10.08 3.86 8.00
N ALA A 105 -9.71 4.32 6.81
CA ALA A 105 -9.57 3.44 5.66
C ALA A 105 -8.56 2.33 5.92
N SER A 106 -8.89 1.11 5.54
CA SER A 106 -8.01 -0.06 5.62
C SER A 106 -7.03 -0.16 4.46
N ALA A 107 -7.47 0.26 3.28
CA ALA A 107 -6.67 0.24 2.06
C ALA A 107 -7.16 1.29 1.05
N MET A 108 -6.29 1.59 0.09
CA MET A 108 -6.63 2.46 -1.04
C MET A 108 -6.07 1.91 -2.35
N THR A 109 -6.69 2.33 -3.45
CA THR A 109 -6.12 2.19 -4.79
C THR A 109 -6.50 3.40 -5.64
N GLN A 110 -5.62 3.78 -6.56
CA GLN A 110 -5.95 4.79 -7.56
C GLN A 110 -6.63 4.14 -8.76
N TYR A 111 -7.79 4.66 -9.13
CA TYR A 111 -8.53 4.20 -10.29
C TYR A 111 -9.43 5.30 -10.84
N ASP A 112 -9.44 5.49 -12.16
CA ASP A 112 -10.23 6.51 -12.86
C ASP A 112 -10.05 7.93 -12.30
N GLY A 113 -8.79 8.33 -12.08
CA GLY A 113 -8.47 9.66 -11.56
C GLY A 113 -8.92 9.92 -10.13
N LYS A 114 -9.34 8.90 -9.38
CA LYS A 114 -9.79 9.00 -8.00
C LYS A 114 -9.00 8.06 -7.09
N ALA A 115 -8.86 8.43 -5.83
CA ALA A 115 -8.46 7.52 -4.77
C ALA A 115 -9.73 6.79 -4.26
N TRP A 116 -9.74 5.48 -4.34
CA TRP A 116 -10.80 4.65 -3.76
C TRP A 116 -10.36 4.12 -2.41
N LEU A 117 -11.15 4.44 -1.39
CA LEU A 117 -10.88 4.17 0.02
C LEU A 117 -11.84 3.09 0.51
N VAL A 118 -11.30 2.04 1.10
CA VAL A 118 -12.10 0.92 1.63
C VAL A 118 -12.29 1.08 3.12
N ALA A 119 -13.54 0.99 3.56
CA ALA A 119 -13.85 0.88 4.97
C ALA A 119 -13.59 -0.56 5.47
N PRO A 120 -12.97 -0.75 6.64
CA PRO A 120 -12.75 -2.07 7.20
C PRO A 120 -14.06 -2.82 7.46
N VAL A 121 -13.98 -4.14 7.53
CA VAL A 121 -15.11 -4.96 7.96
C VAL A 121 -15.46 -4.61 9.41
N GLY A 122 -16.75 -4.38 9.67
CA GLY A 122 -17.23 -3.96 11.00
C GLY A 122 -17.58 -2.49 11.11
N GLU A 123 -17.04 -1.64 10.24
CA GLU A 123 -17.46 -0.23 10.21
C GLU A 123 -18.91 -0.08 9.76
N THR A 124 -19.57 1.00 10.24
CA THR A 124 -20.94 1.32 9.82
C THR A 124 -20.93 2.04 8.47
N ASP A 125 -20.04 3.02 8.34
CA ASP A 125 -19.96 3.86 7.16
C ASP A 125 -19.31 3.13 5.98
N PRO A 126 -19.78 3.39 4.77
CA PRO A 126 -19.23 2.77 3.57
C PRO A 126 -17.92 3.44 3.15
N GLY A 127 -17.10 2.70 2.43
CA GLY A 127 -16.01 3.26 1.65
C GLY A 127 -16.50 4.19 0.53
N GLY A 128 -15.58 4.66 -0.28
CA GLY A 128 -15.94 5.56 -1.37
C GLY A 128 -14.76 6.07 -2.16
N SER A 129 -14.99 7.10 -2.94
CA SER A 129 -13.95 7.74 -3.75
C SER A 129 -13.63 9.15 -3.26
N TRP A 130 -12.38 9.55 -3.44
CA TRP A 130 -11.90 10.88 -3.08
C TRP A 130 -11.07 11.50 -4.20
N THR A 131 -11.23 12.81 -4.37
CA THR A 131 -10.35 13.66 -5.15
C THR A 131 -10.09 14.97 -4.41
N PRO A 132 -8.95 15.65 -4.65
CA PRO A 132 -8.64 16.92 -3.97
C PRO A 132 -9.69 18.01 -4.19
N THR A 133 -10.31 18.06 -5.36
CA THR A 133 -11.29 19.07 -5.75
C THR A 133 -12.74 18.66 -5.46
N GLY A 134 -13.05 17.38 -5.53
CA GLY A 134 -14.41 16.85 -5.33
C GLY A 134 -14.70 16.38 -3.91
N GLY A 135 -13.68 16.31 -3.04
CA GLY A 135 -13.83 15.77 -1.70
C GLY A 135 -14.10 14.26 -1.68
N PHE A 136 -14.52 13.77 -0.53
CA PHE A 136 -14.93 12.38 -0.34
C PHE A 136 -16.39 12.18 -0.73
N VAL A 137 -16.64 11.15 -1.52
CA VAL A 137 -17.97 10.72 -1.95
C VAL A 137 -18.15 9.27 -1.53
N ALA A 138 -19.00 9.04 -0.54
CA ALA A 138 -19.35 7.70 -0.06
C ALA A 138 -20.12 6.91 -1.11
N ASP A 139 -19.89 5.60 -1.16
CA ASP A 139 -20.64 4.67 -2.00
C ASP A 139 -21.23 3.56 -1.12
N ALA A 140 -22.53 3.65 -0.85
CA ALA A 140 -23.22 2.75 0.08
C ALA A 140 -23.20 1.27 -0.36
N ASP A 141 -23.04 1.03 -1.64
CA ASP A 141 -23.00 -0.32 -2.22
C ASP A 141 -21.58 -0.90 -2.28
N MET A 142 -20.55 -0.10 -1.92
CA MET A 142 -19.16 -0.54 -1.92
C MET A 142 -18.92 -1.57 -0.82
N PRO A 143 -18.39 -2.77 -1.15
CA PRO A 143 -18.07 -3.77 -0.14
C PRO A 143 -17.00 -3.26 0.83
N LYS A 144 -17.12 -3.67 2.09
CA LYS A 144 -16.10 -3.43 3.11
C LYS A 144 -15.01 -4.48 3.03
N GLY A 145 -13.79 -4.09 3.37
CA GLY A 145 -12.65 -5.01 3.29
C GLY A 145 -11.34 -4.40 3.76
N ASP A 146 -10.30 -5.20 3.70
CA ASP A 146 -8.95 -4.81 4.11
C ASP A 146 -7.99 -4.63 2.94
N VAL A 147 -8.40 -5.05 1.76
CA VAL A 147 -7.56 -5.00 0.56
C VAL A 147 -8.37 -4.53 -0.65
N ILE A 148 -7.78 -3.66 -1.45
CA ILE A 148 -8.35 -3.23 -2.72
C ILE A 148 -7.27 -3.16 -3.80
N VAL A 149 -7.62 -3.54 -5.02
CA VAL A 149 -6.77 -3.39 -6.19
C VAL A 149 -7.58 -3.08 -7.44
N SER A 150 -7.02 -2.30 -8.34
CA SER A 150 -7.59 -2.05 -9.67
C SER A 150 -7.04 -3.07 -10.67
N TYR A 151 -7.93 -3.80 -11.35
CA TYR A 151 -7.55 -4.79 -12.35
C TYR A 151 -8.64 -4.95 -13.42
N LYS A 152 -8.24 -4.95 -14.69
CA LYS A 152 -9.13 -5.12 -15.88
C LYS A 152 -10.40 -4.25 -15.83
N PHE A 153 -10.21 -2.93 -15.68
CA PHE A 153 -11.29 -1.94 -15.65
C PHE A 153 -12.32 -2.16 -14.52
N ARG A 154 -11.91 -2.82 -13.44
CA ARG A 154 -12.72 -3.06 -12.25
C ARG A 154 -11.88 -2.81 -10.99
N LEU A 155 -12.58 -2.55 -9.91
CA LEU A 155 -12.01 -2.63 -8.57
C LEU A 155 -12.32 -4.00 -7.97
N TRP A 156 -11.36 -4.54 -7.23
CA TRP A 156 -11.46 -5.82 -6.55
C TRP A 156 -11.17 -5.60 -5.08
N ILE A 157 -12.06 -6.09 -4.21
CA ILE A 157 -11.98 -5.92 -2.75
C ILE A 157 -12.06 -7.28 -2.09
N ALA A 158 -11.15 -7.51 -1.12
CA ALA A 158 -11.21 -8.67 -0.23
C ALA A 158 -11.48 -8.22 1.21
N PRO A 159 -12.39 -8.88 1.93
CA PRO A 159 -12.71 -8.56 3.33
C PRO A 159 -11.55 -8.77 4.31
N GLY A 160 -10.57 -9.59 3.95
CA GLY A 160 -9.45 -9.90 4.83
C GLY A 160 -9.73 -10.98 5.88
N PRO A 161 -8.69 -11.31 6.67
CA PRO A 161 -8.79 -12.29 7.74
C PRO A 161 -9.78 -11.87 8.83
N GLY A 162 -10.48 -12.86 9.40
CA GLY A 162 -11.46 -12.62 10.46
C GLY A 162 -12.86 -12.26 9.98
N SER A 163 -13.04 -11.99 8.70
CA SER A 163 -14.38 -11.82 8.14
C SER A 163 -15.08 -13.16 7.93
N PRO A 164 -16.39 -13.28 8.18
CA PRO A 164 -17.17 -14.46 7.83
C PRO A 164 -17.12 -14.82 6.34
N THR A 165 -16.81 -13.83 5.51
CA THR A 165 -16.66 -13.97 4.05
C THR A 165 -15.20 -13.81 3.61
N GLY A 166 -14.25 -14.16 4.45
CA GLY A 166 -12.81 -13.98 4.22
C GLY A 166 -12.25 -14.66 2.98
N THR A 167 -12.94 -15.68 2.46
CA THR A 167 -12.60 -16.35 1.19
C THR A 167 -13.11 -15.63 -0.05
N ARG A 168 -13.96 -14.60 0.12
CA ARG A 168 -14.65 -13.92 -0.98
C ARG A 168 -13.85 -12.74 -1.49
N VAL A 169 -13.81 -12.58 -2.80
CA VAL A 169 -13.30 -11.39 -3.47
C VAL A 169 -14.44 -10.76 -4.26
N TYR A 170 -14.79 -9.54 -3.89
CA TYR A 170 -15.81 -8.77 -4.58
C TYR A 170 -15.21 -7.98 -5.74
N TYR A 171 -16.00 -7.75 -6.79
CA TYR A 171 -15.59 -6.90 -7.89
C TYR A 171 -16.71 -5.95 -8.31
N SER A 172 -16.31 -4.75 -8.69
CA SER A 172 -17.22 -3.73 -9.22
C SER A 172 -17.71 -4.04 -10.62
N LYS A 173 -18.68 -3.28 -11.12
CA LYS A 173 -18.95 -3.20 -12.55
C LYS A 173 -17.74 -2.66 -13.30
N VAL A 174 -17.78 -2.73 -14.62
CA VAL A 174 -16.75 -2.14 -15.48
C VAL A 174 -16.85 -0.60 -15.42
N LEU A 175 -15.74 0.08 -15.54
CA LEU A 175 -15.67 1.55 -15.61
C LEU A 175 -16.68 2.11 -16.64
N GLY A 176 -17.33 3.21 -16.29
CA GLY A 176 -18.34 3.86 -17.12
C GLY A 176 -19.74 3.31 -16.99
N GLN A 177 -19.95 2.21 -16.24
CA GLN A 177 -21.28 1.71 -15.93
C GLN A 177 -21.91 2.51 -14.77
N PRO A 178 -23.20 2.88 -14.85
CA PRO A 178 -23.88 3.53 -13.74
C PRO A 178 -23.96 2.61 -12.54
N ASN A 179 -23.96 3.20 -11.35
CA ASN A 179 -24.00 2.47 -10.07
C ASN A 179 -22.89 1.42 -9.99
N PHE A 180 -21.66 1.89 -10.00
CA PHE A 180 -20.43 1.10 -10.14
C PHE A 180 -20.35 -0.09 -9.15
N TRP A 181 -20.81 0.08 -7.92
CA TRP A 181 -20.85 -0.95 -6.90
C TRP A 181 -22.23 -1.56 -6.66
N GLN A 182 -23.28 -1.07 -7.31
CA GLN A 182 -24.61 -1.64 -7.12
C GLN A 182 -24.63 -3.13 -7.51
N THR A 183 -24.95 -3.99 -6.54
CA THR A 183 -24.93 -5.44 -6.69
C THR A 183 -23.56 -5.93 -7.17
N PRO A 184 -22.50 -5.79 -6.34
CA PRO A 184 -21.16 -6.21 -6.71
C PRO A 184 -21.13 -7.71 -6.99
N GLY A 185 -20.38 -8.11 -8.02
CA GLY A 185 -20.08 -9.52 -8.24
C GLY A 185 -19.08 -10.01 -7.21
N PHE A 186 -19.00 -11.32 -7.05
CA PHE A 186 -17.98 -11.93 -6.21
C PHE A 186 -17.50 -13.27 -6.74
N VAL A 187 -16.34 -13.68 -6.27
CA VAL A 187 -15.77 -15.00 -6.48
C VAL A 187 -15.35 -15.53 -5.12
N ASP A 188 -15.78 -16.73 -4.76
CA ASP A 188 -15.31 -17.44 -3.59
C ASP A 188 -14.06 -18.25 -3.95
N ILE A 189 -12.95 -18.01 -3.24
CA ILE A 189 -11.66 -18.64 -3.49
C ILE A 189 -11.37 -19.62 -2.37
N GLY A 190 -11.47 -20.92 -2.66
CA GLY A 190 -11.26 -21.98 -1.69
C GLY A 190 -12.30 -22.00 -0.57
N ALA A 191 -13.57 -21.79 -0.92
CA ALA A 191 -14.66 -21.82 0.06
C ALA A 191 -14.66 -23.14 0.86
N GLY A 192 -14.65 -23.01 2.19
CA GLY A 192 -14.71 -24.15 3.11
C GLY A 192 -13.36 -24.74 3.53
N ASP A 193 -12.24 -24.24 3.05
CA ASP A 193 -10.91 -24.72 3.46
C ASP A 193 -10.32 -23.98 4.68
N GLY A 194 -11.02 -22.99 5.21
CA GLY A 194 -10.63 -22.24 6.40
C GLY A 194 -9.54 -21.19 6.15
N GLU A 195 -9.16 -20.95 4.90
CA GLU A 195 -8.20 -19.89 4.54
C GLU A 195 -8.91 -18.60 4.17
N SER A 196 -8.29 -17.46 4.51
CA SER A 196 -8.79 -16.14 4.14
C SER A 196 -7.87 -15.47 3.14
N VAL A 197 -8.43 -14.60 2.31
CA VAL A 197 -7.65 -13.73 1.43
C VAL A 197 -6.95 -12.67 2.28
N VAL A 198 -5.63 -12.55 2.14
CA VAL A 198 -4.81 -11.61 2.91
C VAL A 198 -4.24 -10.49 2.05
N ALA A 199 -4.08 -10.71 0.74
CA ALA A 199 -3.63 -9.67 -0.18
C ALA A 199 -4.11 -9.94 -1.61
N LEU A 200 -4.22 -8.87 -2.36
CA LEU A 200 -4.48 -8.88 -3.80
C LEU A 200 -3.40 -8.06 -4.49
N THR A 201 -2.88 -8.56 -5.58
CA THR A 201 -1.99 -7.79 -6.44
C THR A 201 -2.19 -8.15 -7.89
N LYS A 202 -1.73 -7.29 -8.77
CA LYS A 202 -1.68 -7.59 -10.21
C LYS A 202 -0.26 -7.96 -10.61
N TYR A 203 -0.14 -9.04 -11.36
CA TYR A 203 1.11 -9.45 -11.98
C TYR A 203 0.88 -9.69 -13.46
N TYR A 204 1.47 -8.85 -14.29
CA TYR A 204 1.17 -8.78 -15.74
C TYR A 204 -0.35 -8.68 -16.00
N ASN A 205 -0.92 -9.66 -16.68
CA ASN A 205 -2.34 -9.72 -17.01
C ASN A 205 -3.13 -10.68 -16.11
N THR A 206 -2.67 -10.90 -14.89
CA THR A 206 -3.26 -11.83 -13.91
C THR A 206 -3.49 -11.10 -12.59
N LEU A 207 -4.65 -11.34 -11.97
CA LEU A 207 -4.91 -10.99 -10.58
C LEU A 207 -4.37 -12.13 -9.71
N VAL A 208 -3.41 -11.81 -8.85
CA VAL A 208 -2.85 -12.77 -7.88
C VAL A 208 -3.53 -12.55 -6.54
N VAL A 209 -4.01 -13.64 -5.96
CA VAL A 209 -4.72 -13.65 -4.69
C VAL A 209 -3.89 -14.43 -3.68
N PHE A 210 -3.41 -13.75 -2.66
CA PHE A 210 -2.69 -14.38 -1.56
C PHE A 210 -3.69 -14.77 -0.48
N ARG A 211 -3.55 -15.97 0.01
CA ARG A 211 -4.36 -16.51 1.10
C ARG A 211 -3.48 -16.78 2.31
N THR A 212 -4.05 -17.13 3.43
CA THR A 212 -3.32 -17.33 4.68
C THR A 212 -2.18 -18.36 4.55
N ARG A 213 -2.33 -19.37 3.69
CA ARG A 213 -1.35 -20.47 3.49
C ARG A 213 -1.06 -20.79 2.04
N SER A 214 -1.72 -20.13 1.08
CA SER A 214 -1.61 -20.43 -0.37
C SER A 214 -1.73 -19.17 -1.24
N ILE A 215 -1.41 -19.32 -2.51
CA ILE A 215 -1.56 -18.29 -3.56
C ILE A 215 -2.54 -18.77 -4.61
#